data_8ac9c1c8ffb877045e4181775adacd1b
#
_entry.id   8ac9c1c8ffb877045e4181775adacd1b
#
_cell.length_a   1.000
_cell.length_b   1.000
_cell.length_c   1.000
_cell.angle_alpha   90.00
_cell.angle_beta   90.00
_cell.angle_gamma   90.00
#
_symmetry.space_group_name_H-M   'P 1'
#
loop_
_entity.id
_entity.type
_entity.pdbx_description
1 polymer ?
#
loop_
_entity_poly.entity_id
_entity_poly.type
_entity_poly.pdbx_seq_one_letter_code
_entity_poly.pdbx_strand_id
1 'polypeptide(L)'
;MKFNELKSFPVECRQSSMGCAKDCERKWLCQYRLGIKLRGGEYKEAATLGQIYHRLQCLGPGHEVEVRAEVRKQQTALMAGVERGEDLDGNMSRLASNLTMLYQKAEVMAHVFWKKFPQPEYFTTLGMEIKHSVEWQDGLFITGTLDKLLILSPSYDAWIRDHKSTGRPLSALFGGLSWSLQGRIYRILAEDYIRTVVGSMNNPVKGFILDGIITPGIKLCKADEKNAKEWKCSVETAYLRRVEEWYVSYEVKAEFDNKANTKALDSKAMLFTEPLYP
;
A
#
# COMPACT_ATOMS: atom_id res chain seq x y z
N MET A 1 -24.17 -7.07 25.73
CA MET A 1 -24.65 -6.51 24.46
C MET A 1 -25.62 -7.51 23.86
N LYS A 2 -26.89 -7.18 23.74
CA LYS A 2 -27.90 -8.08 23.19
C LYS A 2 -27.79 -8.08 21.65
N PHE A 3 -28.02 -9.20 21.00
CA PHE A 3 -27.90 -9.34 19.54
C PHE A 3 -28.72 -8.29 18.75
N ASN A 4 -29.79 -7.78 19.33
CA ASN A 4 -30.63 -6.74 18.76
C ASN A 4 -29.98 -5.33 18.77
N GLU A 5 -29.02 -5.09 19.66
CA GLU A 5 -28.28 -3.82 19.71
C GLU A 5 -27.23 -3.71 18.59
N LEU A 6 -26.79 -4.84 18.04
CA LEU A 6 -25.86 -4.88 16.91
C LEU A 6 -26.48 -4.41 15.59
N LYS A 7 -27.81 -4.42 15.47
CA LYS A 7 -28.52 -3.97 14.26
C LYS A 7 -28.60 -2.45 14.12
N SER A 8 -28.38 -1.71 15.20
CA SER A 8 -28.49 -0.23 15.23
C SER A 8 -27.21 0.50 14.85
N PHE A 9 -26.09 -0.19 14.69
CA PHE A 9 -24.82 0.45 14.33
C PHE A 9 -24.62 0.43 12.83
N PRO A 10 -24.15 1.55 12.23
CA PRO A 10 -23.81 1.57 10.81
C PRO A 10 -22.76 0.51 10.50
N VAL A 11 -22.96 -0.20 9.39
CA VAL A 11 -22.04 -1.27 8.95
C VAL A 11 -21.08 -0.70 7.92
N GLU A 12 -19.81 -0.57 8.31
CA GLU A 12 -18.77 -0.20 7.37
C GLU A 12 -18.27 -1.42 6.59
N CYS A 13 -18.43 -1.38 5.28
CA CYS A 13 -17.93 -2.36 4.34
C CYS A 13 -16.64 -1.88 3.70
N ARG A 14 -15.51 -2.43 4.16
CA ARG A 14 -14.19 -2.24 3.55
C ARG A 14 -13.80 -3.52 2.81
N GLN A 15 -12.93 -3.40 1.82
CA GLN A 15 -12.42 -4.58 1.10
C GLN A 15 -11.88 -5.66 2.07
N SER A 16 -11.12 -5.27 3.09
CA SER A 16 -10.57 -6.19 4.08
C SER A 16 -11.64 -6.81 4.98
N SER A 17 -12.69 -6.05 5.35
CA SER A 17 -13.79 -6.58 6.17
C SER A 17 -14.64 -7.55 5.38
N MET A 18 -14.94 -7.24 4.11
CA MET A 18 -15.71 -8.11 3.22
C MET A 18 -14.94 -9.41 2.90
N GLY A 19 -13.62 -9.33 2.66
CA GLY A 19 -12.77 -10.51 2.52
C GLY A 19 -12.80 -11.39 3.75
N CYS A 20 -12.66 -10.80 4.93
CA CYS A 20 -12.74 -11.53 6.20
C CYS A 20 -14.12 -12.19 6.42
N ALA A 21 -15.20 -11.50 6.08
CA ALA A 21 -16.56 -12.07 6.18
C ALA A 21 -16.74 -13.29 5.25
N LYS A 22 -16.24 -13.20 4.02
CA LYS A 22 -16.25 -14.30 3.05
C LYS A 22 -15.47 -15.53 3.57
N ASP A 23 -14.31 -15.29 4.21
CA ASP A 23 -13.46 -16.37 4.69
C ASP A 23 -13.97 -16.97 6.01
N CYS A 24 -14.46 -16.13 6.93
CA CYS A 24 -14.98 -16.56 8.23
C CYS A 24 -15.85 -15.47 8.88
N GLU A 25 -17.16 -15.66 8.89
CA GLU A 25 -18.14 -14.76 9.50
C GLU A 25 -17.88 -14.50 10.99
N ARG A 26 -17.50 -15.54 11.75
CA ARG A 26 -17.18 -15.41 13.18
C ARG A 26 -15.98 -14.49 13.41
N LYS A 27 -14.93 -14.64 12.60
CA LYS A 27 -13.73 -13.77 12.65
C LYS A 27 -14.11 -12.34 12.30
N TRP A 28 -14.92 -12.15 11.26
CA TRP A 28 -15.43 -10.84 10.86
C TRP A 28 -16.22 -10.19 11.99
N LEU A 29 -17.17 -10.92 12.60
CA LEU A 29 -17.97 -10.44 13.74
C LEU A 29 -17.06 -9.96 14.88
N CYS A 30 -16.11 -10.78 15.30
CA CYS A 30 -15.18 -10.43 16.38
C CYS A 30 -14.33 -9.20 16.03
N GLN A 31 -13.71 -9.22 14.87
CA GLN A 31 -12.69 -8.22 14.50
C GLN A 31 -13.29 -6.87 14.08
N TYR A 32 -14.37 -6.87 13.30
CA TYR A 32 -14.93 -5.66 12.69
C TYR A 32 -16.20 -5.14 13.35
N ARG A 33 -16.97 -6.00 14.01
CA ARG A 33 -18.21 -5.57 14.69
C ARG A 33 -18.01 -5.37 16.19
N LEU A 34 -17.26 -6.26 16.84
CA LEU A 34 -17.00 -6.21 18.27
C LEU A 34 -15.68 -5.53 18.62
N GLY A 35 -14.85 -5.20 17.62
CA GLY A 35 -13.55 -4.57 17.85
C GLY A 35 -12.54 -5.42 18.61
N ILE A 36 -12.79 -6.74 18.70
CA ILE A 36 -11.93 -7.68 19.42
C ILE A 36 -10.68 -7.92 18.57
N LYS A 37 -9.56 -7.39 19.04
CA LYS A 37 -8.23 -7.66 18.44
C LYS A 37 -7.56 -8.77 19.23
N LEU A 38 -6.91 -9.70 18.51
CA LEU A 38 -6.00 -10.65 19.16
C LEU A 38 -4.88 -9.85 19.83
N ARG A 39 -4.64 -10.11 21.13
CA ARG A 39 -3.46 -9.57 21.82
C ARG A 39 -2.21 -10.15 21.15
N GLY A 40 -1.19 -9.34 20.94
CA GLY A 40 0.07 -9.80 20.36
C GLY A 40 -0.05 -10.08 18.85
N GLY A 41 -0.64 -9.17 18.07
CA GLY A 41 -0.57 -9.25 16.60
C GLY A 41 0.89 -9.37 16.17
N GLU A 42 1.24 -10.47 15.46
CA GLU A 42 2.60 -10.68 14.95
C GLU A 42 3.11 -9.43 14.24
N TYR A 43 4.26 -8.92 14.68
CA TYR A 43 4.98 -7.90 13.96
C TYR A 43 5.29 -8.40 12.55
N LYS A 44 4.69 -7.78 11.55
CA LYS A 44 4.88 -8.13 10.15
C LYS A 44 5.74 -7.07 9.48
N GLU A 45 7.04 -7.30 9.47
CA GLU A 45 8.03 -6.45 8.80
C GLU A 45 7.61 -6.11 7.36
N ALA A 46 7.12 -7.10 6.61
CA ALA A 46 6.64 -6.90 5.25
C ALA A 46 5.43 -5.93 5.16
N ALA A 47 4.53 -5.95 6.14
CA ALA A 47 3.40 -5.04 6.17
C ALA A 47 3.84 -3.60 6.47
N THR A 48 4.75 -3.42 7.43
CA THR A 48 5.31 -2.11 7.77
C THR A 48 6.12 -1.53 6.61
N LEU A 49 6.97 -2.34 5.98
CA LEU A 49 7.70 -1.94 4.77
C LEU A 49 6.73 -1.51 3.66
N GLY A 50 5.67 -2.28 3.46
CA GLY A 50 4.62 -1.97 2.48
C GLY A 50 3.91 -0.65 2.77
N GLN A 51 3.59 -0.37 4.03
CA GLN A 51 2.97 0.90 4.44
C GLN A 51 3.88 2.10 4.19
N ILE A 52 5.17 2.00 4.55
CA ILE A 52 6.15 3.06 4.32
C ILE A 52 6.35 3.29 2.81
N TYR A 53 6.52 2.22 2.03
CA TYR A 53 6.62 2.30 0.58
C TYR A 53 5.39 2.97 -0.04
N HIS A 54 4.19 2.55 0.38
CA HIS A 54 2.94 3.12 -0.07
C HIS A 54 2.89 4.64 0.21
N ARG A 55 3.26 5.06 1.42
CA ARG A 55 3.29 6.48 1.80
C ARG A 55 4.25 7.29 0.92
N LEU A 56 5.45 6.77 0.63
CA LEU A 56 6.39 7.38 -0.31
C LEU A 56 5.80 7.52 -1.71
N GLN A 57 5.12 6.47 -2.21
CA GLN A 57 4.50 6.50 -3.54
C GLN A 57 3.33 7.48 -3.62
N CYS A 58 2.53 7.60 -2.56
CA CYS A 58 1.43 8.56 -2.51
C CYS A 58 1.94 9.99 -2.61
N LEU A 59 2.92 10.36 -1.80
CA LEU A 59 3.47 11.72 -1.79
C LEU A 59 4.34 11.99 -3.02
N GLY A 60 5.09 11.00 -3.49
CA GLY A 60 5.98 11.14 -4.64
C GLY A 60 7.38 11.68 -4.30
N PRO A 61 8.22 11.89 -5.33
CA PRO A 61 9.58 12.38 -5.17
C PRO A 61 9.62 13.76 -4.49
N GLY A 62 10.62 13.98 -3.62
CA GLY A 62 10.84 15.23 -2.88
C GLY A 62 10.18 15.27 -1.50
N HIS A 63 9.39 14.26 -1.14
CA HIS A 63 8.70 14.15 0.16
C HIS A 63 9.35 13.13 1.12
N GLU A 64 10.53 12.63 0.81
CA GLU A 64 11.23 11.61 1.60
C GLU A 64 11.49 12.08 3.03
N VAL A 65 11.80 13.36 3.21
CA VAL A 65 12.07 13.97 4.52
C VAL A 65 10.81 13.94 5.39
N GLU A 66 9.65 14.21 4.81
CA GLU A 66 8.34 14.15 5.50
C GLU A 66 8.04 12.74 5.99
N VAL A 67 8.15 11.74 5.11
CA VAL A 67 7.91 10.33 5.47
C VAL A 67 8.91 9.85 6.52
N ARG A 68 10.17 10.26 6.42
CA ARG A 68 11.20 9.97 7.44
C ARG A 68 10.82 10.54 8.80
N ALA A 69 10.28 11.76 8.84
CA ALA A 69 9.81 12.38 10.08
C ALA A 69 8.62 11.62 10.69
N GLU A 70 7.65 11.18 9.86
CA GLU A 70 6.53 10.33 10.28
C GLU A 70 7.03 9.01 10.90
N VAL A 71 7.99 8.34 10.26
CA VAL A 71 8.59 7.08 10.74
C VAL A 71 9.33 7.29 12.07
N ARG A 72 10.08 8.38 12.22
CA ARG A 72 10.75 8.73 13.49
C ARG A 72 9.74 8.97 14.61
N LYS A 73 8.64 9.68 14.32
CA LYS A 73 7.55 9.89 15.29
C LYS A 73 6.94 8.56 15.73
N GLN A 74 6.71 7.64 14.80
CA GLN A 74 6.24 6.29 15.10
C GLN A 74 7.25 5.52 15.96
N GLN A 75 8.54 5.59 15.64
CA GLN A 75 9.61 4.96 16.42
C GLN A 75 9.63 5.46 17.86
N THR A 76 9.56 6.77 18.05
CA THR A 76 9.52 7.39 19.39
C THR A 76 8.28 6.93 20.17
N ALA A 77 7.12 6.87 19.53
CA ALA A 77 5.87 6.41 20.17
C ALA A 77 5.97 4.95 20.62
N LEU A 78 6.57 4.07 19.79
CA LEU A 78 6.81 2.67 20.14
C LEU A 78 7.77 2.54 21.33
N MET A 79 8.89 3.27 21.33
CA MET A 79 9.85 3.24 22.43
C MET A 79 9.23 3.73 23.74
N ALA A 80 8.42 4.79 23.70
CA ALA A 80 7.67 5.25 24.87
C ALA A 80 6.67 4.19 25.39
N GLY A 81 6.06 3.40 24.49
CA GLY A 81 5.21 2.26 24.87
C GLY A 81 6.01 1.15 25.57
N VAL A 82 7.21 0.85 25.04
CA VAL A 82 8.13 -0.11 25.68
C VAL A 82 8.50 0.34 27.10
N GLU A 83 8.88 1.60 27.27
CA GLU A 83 9.22 2.18 28.57
C GLU A 83 8.06 2.12 29.58
N ARG A 84 6.81 2.21 29.10
CA ARG A 84 5.62 2.04 29.94
C ARG A 84 5.26 0.58 30.22
N GLY A 85 6.05 -0.40 29.74
CA GLY A 85 5.81 -1.81 29.91
C GLY A 85 4.65 -2.39 29.08
N GLU A 86 4.29 -1.72 27.98
CA GLU A 86 3.22 -2.15 27.07
C GLU A 86 3.67 -3.25 26.10
N ASP A 87 4.99 -3.51 26.00
CA ASP A 87 5.61 -4.46 25.08
C ASP A 87 5.71 -5.86 25.69
N LEU A 88 4.57 -6.52 25.90
CA LEU A 88 4.50 -7.82 26.57
C LEU A 88 5.13 -8.99 25.76
N ASP A 89 5.26 -8.83 24.46
CA ASP A 89 5.72 -9.87 23.52
C ASP A 89 6.99 -9.49 22.75
N GLY A 90 7.62 -8.34 23.07
CA GLY A 90 8.83 -7.84 22.41
C GLY A 90 8.61 -7.30 20.99
N ASN A 91 7.35 -7.25 20.53
CA ASN A 91 7.04 -6.82 19.16
C ASN A 91 7.25 -5.33 18.94
N MET A 92 6.98 -4.50 19.95
CA MET A 92 7.17 -3.05 19.86
C MET A 92 8.65 -2.68 19.78
N SER A 93 9.47 -3.29 20.65
CA SER A 93 10.94 -3.11 20.67
C SER A 93 11.56 -3.54 19.35
N ARG A 94 11.15 -4.71 18.84
CA ARG A 94 11.61 -5.24 17.56
C ARG A 94 11.22 -4.34 16.40
N LEU A 95 9.99 -3.85 16.39
CA LEU A 95 9.53 -2.91 15.36
C LEU A 95 10.32 -1.60 15.42
N ALA A 96 10.45 -1.02 16.60
CA ALA A 96 11.17 0.24 16.79
C ALA A 96 12.63 0.15 16.32
N SER A 97 13.32 -0.95 16.62
CA SER A 97 14.72 -1.16 16.16
C SER A 97 14.85 -1.29 14.65
N ASN A 98 13.84 -1.83 13.96
CA ASN A 98 13.90 -2.08 12.51
C ASN A 98 13.34 -0.93 11.66
N LEU A 99 12.61 0.02 12.24
CA LEU A 99 11.88 1.04 11.46
C LEU A 99 12.77 1.88 10.55
N THR A 100 13.94 2.30 11.03
CA THR A 100 14.89 3.09 10.23
C THR A 100 15.35 2.31 8.99
N MET A 101 15.72 1.04 9.16
CA MET A 101 16.15 0.18 8.05
C MET A 101 15.00 -0.09 7.06
N LEU A 102 13.79 -0.29 7.57
CA LEU A 102 12.60 -0.48 6.73
C LEU A 102 12.30 0.77 5.90
N TYR A 103 12.42 1.96 6.52
CA TYR A 103 12.27 3.23 5.83
C TYR A 103 13.29 3.36 4.69
N GLN A 104 14.58 3.16 4.98
CA GLN A 104 15.64 3.27 3.99
C GLN A 104 15.47 2.27 2.84
N LYS A 105 15.05 1.04 3.15
CA LYS A 105 14.73 0.04 2.13
C LYS A 105 13.54 0.47 1.27
N ALA A 106 12.48 1.00 1.87
CA ALA A 106 11.32 1.51 1.15
C ALA A 106 11.68 2.71 0.27
N GLU A 107 12.56 3.59 0.73
CA GLU A 107 13.08 4.74 -0.01
C GLU A 107 13.83 4.30 -1.27
N VAL A 108 14.74 3.31 -1.17
CA VAL A 108 15.42 2.72 -2.34
C VAL A 108 14.40 2.10 -3.31
N MET A 109 13.42 1.35 -2.80
CA MET A 109 12.36 0.78 -3.62
C MET A 109 11.58 1.86 -4.36
N ALA A 110 11.23 2.95 -3.69
CA ALA A 110 10.49 4.07 -4.27
C ALA A 110 11.31 4.78 -5.36
N HIS A 111 12.58 5.08 -5.10
CA HIS A 111 13.47 5.72 -6.07
C HIS A 111 13.66 4.88 -7.34
N VAL A 112 13.86 3.57 -7.21
CA VAL A 112 13.96 2.66 -8.35
C VAL A 112 12.66 2.70 -9.17
N PHE A 113 11.51 2.69 -8.49
CA PHE A 113 10.21 2.75 -9.16
C PHE A 113 10.00 4.09 -9.88
N TRP A 114 10.23 5.22 -9.22
CA TRP A 114 10.07 6.56 -9.82
C TRP A 114 10.98 6.79 -11.02
N LYS A 115 12.22 6.28 -10.96
CA LYS A 115 13.16 6.37 -12.09
C LYS A 115 12.63 5.65 -13.32
N LYS A 116 11.93 4.52 -13.12
CA LYS A 116 11.40 3.71 -14.22
C LYS A 116 10.04 4.18 -14.70
N PHE A 117 9.19 4.61 -13.77
CA PHE A 117 7.81 5.03 -14.03
C PHE A 117 7.55 6.44 -13.48
N PRO A 118 8.19 7.47 -14.05
CA PRO A 118 7.88 8.85 -13.67
C PRO A 118 6.39 9.11 -13.95
N GLN A 119 5.75 9.93 -13.11
CA GLN A 119 4.37 10.32 -13.37
C GLN A 119 4.34 11.18 -14.64
N PRO A 120 3.58 10.78 -15.68
CA PRO A 120 3.47 11.57 -16.90
C PRO A 120 2.86 12.95 -16.62
N GLU A 121 3.34 13.99 -17.31
CA GLU A 121 2.90 15.38 -17.13
C GLU A 121 1.42 15.60 -17.42
N TYR A 122 0.81 14.75 -18.27
CA TYR A 122 -0.60 14.78 -18.57
C TYR A 122 -1.51 14.28 -17.43
N PHE A 123 -0.93 13.72 -16.35
CA PHE A 123 -1.68 13.38 -15.14
C PHE A 123 -1.49 14.43 -14.05
N THR A 124 -2.59 15.04 -13.63
CA THR A 124 -2.62 15.91 -12.45
C THR A 124 -3.20 15.14 -11.28
N THR A 125 -2.56 15.23 -10.12
CA THR A 125 -3.09 14.62 -8.89
C THR A 125 -4.23 15.46 -8.33
N LEU A 126 -5.43 14.88 -8.26
CA LEU A 126 -6.62 15.50 -7.67
C LEU A 126 -6.63 15.33 -6.14
N GLY A 127 -6.13 14.19 -5.65
CA GLY A 127 -6.02 13.93 -4.22
C GLY A 127 -5.22 12.68 -3.91
N MET A 128 -4.75 12.58 -2.67
CA MET A 128 -3.94 11.47 -2.15
C MET A 128 -4.49 11.02 -0.80
N GLU A 129 -4.43 9.69 -0.55
CA GLU A 129 -4.93 9.08 0.69
C GLU A 129 -6.34 9.56 1.06
N ILE A 130 -7.22 9.65 0.04
CA ILE A 130 -8.59 10.14 0.18
C ILE A 130 -9.40 9.12 0.96
N LYS A 131 -9.72 9.44 2.21
CA LYS A 131 -10.66 8.67 3.01
C LYS A 131 -12.08 9.09 2.64
N HIS A 132 -12.87 8.16 2.14
CA HIS A 132 -14.23 8.44 1.73
C HIS A 132 -15.18 7.34 2.17
N SER A 133 -16.45 7.70 2.30
CA SER A 133 -17.53 6.81 2.73
C SER A 133 -18.80 7.14 1.98
N VAL A 134 -19.43 6.12 1.43
CA VAL A 134 -20.69 6.24 0.68
C VAL A 134 -21.74 5.40 1.37
N GLU A 135 -22.88 5.96 1.66
CA GLU A 135 -24.03 5.17 2.10
C GLU A 135 -24.60 4.41 0.90
N TRP A 136 -24.57 3.08 0.98
CA TRP A 136 -25.07 2.19 -0.08
C TRP A 136 -26.53 1.84 0.10
N GLN A 137 -26.91 1.60 1.36
CA GLN A 137 -28.27 1.31 1.84
C GLN A 137 -28.38 1.84 3.26
N ASP A 138 -29.59 1.97 3.77
CA ASP A 138 -29.85 2.46 5.11
C ASP A 138 -28.94 1.80 6.16
N GLY A 139 -28.01 2.60 6.70
CA GLY A 139 -27.04 2.17 7.70
C GLY A 139 -25.91 1.26 7.18
N LEU A 140 -25.79 1.02 5.86
CA LEU A 140 -24.71 0.28 5.23
C LEU A 140 -23.79 1.23 4.47
N PHE A 141 -22.56 1.35 4.90
CA PHE A 141 -21.57 2.24 4.30
C PHE A 141 -20.45 1.48 3.61
N ILE A 142 -20.15 1.84 2.36
CA ILE A 142 -18.94 1.44 1.67
C ILE A 142 -17.86 2.46 2.05
N THR A 143 -16.78 2.02 2.67
CA THR A 143 -15.70 2.88 3.12
C THR A 143 -14.34 2.42 2.60
N GLY A 144 -13.45 3.37 2.34
CA GLY A 144 -12.09 3.05 1.92
C GLY A 144 -11.19 4.27 1.89
N THR A 145 -9.93 4.00 1.57
CA THR A 145 -8.94 5.03 1.32
C THR A 145 -8.39 4.82 -0.09
N LEU A 146 -8.56 5.80 -0.95
CA LEU A 146 -7.98 5.82 -2.28
C LEU A 146 -6.54 6.31 -2.16
N ASP A 147 -5.58 5.56 -2.69
CA ASP A 147 -4.17 5.93 -2.62
C ASP A 147 -3.92 7.25 -3.35
N LYS A 148 -4.34 7.31 -4.61
CA LYS A 148 -4.23 8.52 -5.42
C LYS A 148 -5.36 8.58 -6.45
N LEU A 149 -5.91 9.77 -6.62
CA LEU A 149 -6.87 10.08 -7.67
C LEU A 149 -6.23 11.07 -8.64
N LEU A 150 -6.20 10.70 -9.91
CA LEU A 150 -5.55 11.44 -10.99
C LEU A 150 -6.58 11.94 -11.99
N ILE A 151 -6.30 13.07 -12.61
CA ILE A 151 -7.05 13.61 -13.75
C ILE A 151 -6.16 13.60 -14.98
N LEU A 152 -6.64 13.03 -16.07
CA LEU A 152 -5.97 12.99 -17.35
C LEU A 152 -6.29 14.24 -18.17
N SER A 153 -5.29 15.03 -18.52
CA SER A 153 -5.46 16.17 -19.44
C SER A 153 -5.26 15.69 -20.89
N PRO A 154 -6.03 16.20 -21.87
CA PRO A 154 -7.09 17.22 -21.79
C PRO A 154 -8.51 16.67 -21.58
N SER A 155 -8.70 15.36 -21.49
CA SER A 155 -10.04 14.75 -21.39
C SER A 155 -10.76 14.98 -20.06
N TYR A 156 -9.99 15.33 -19.02
CA TYR A 156 -10.46 15.44 -17.65
C TYR A 156 -11.01 14.14 -17.06
N ASP A 157 -10.71 13.00 -17.67
CA ASP A 157 -11.09 11.69 -17.15
C ASP A 157 -10.33 11.40 -15.83
N ALA A 158 -11.05 10.83 -14.87
CA ALA A 158 -10.46 10.45 -13.59
C ALA A 158 -9.88 9.03 -13.65
N TRP A 159 -8.74 8.84 -13.00
CA TRP A 159 -8.04 7.57 -12.86
C TRP A 159 -7.67 7.32 -11.40
N ILE A 160 -7.94 6.12 -10.93
CA ILE A 160 -7.50 5.66 -9.61
C ILE A 160 -6.12 5.03 -9.76
N ARG A 161 -5.15 5.41 -8.91
CA ARG A 161 -3.83 4.79 -8.88
C ARG A 161 -3.60 4.18 -7.51
N ASP A 162 -3.24 2.91 -7.47
CA ASP A 162 -3.01 2.11 -6.26
C ASP A 162 -1.60 1.50 -6.30
N HIS A 163 -0.88 1.57 -5.19
CA HIS A 163 0.49 1.12 -5.10
C HIS A 163 0.59 -0.14 -4.25
N LYS A 164 1.21 -1.19 -4.76
CA LYS A 164 1.37 -2.45 -4.04
C LYS A 164 2.81 -2.93 -4.03
N SER A 165 3.30 -3.29 -2.85
CA SER A 165 4.51 -4.07 -2.69
C SER A 165 4.15 -5.54 -2.38
N THR A 166 4.89 -6.48 -2.95
CA THR A 166 4.62 -7.91 -2.79
C THR A 166 5.90 -8.72 -2.73
N GLY A 167 5.93 -9.77 -1.92
CA GLY A 167 6.99 -10.79 -1.96
C GLY A 167 6.73 -11.89 -2.98
N ARG A 168 5.60 -11.82 -3.72
CA ARG A 168 5.20 -12.80 -4.74
C ARG A 168 5.43 -12.23 -6.14
N PRO A 169 5.47 -13.08 -7.19
CA PRO A 169 5.52 -12.60 -8.58
C PRO A 169 4.38 -11.63 -8.90
N LEU A 170 4.67 -10.57 -9.66
CA LEU A 170 3.68 -9.57 -10.04
C LEU A 170 2.53 -10.13 -10.88
N SER A 171 2.77 -11.23 -11.61
CA SER A 171 1.71 -11.94 -12.36
C SER A 171 0.56 -12.37 -11.43
N ALA A 172 0.86 -12.79 -10.21
CA ALA A 172 -0.15 -13.14 -9.20
C ALA A 172 -0.92 -11.91 -8.68
N LEU A 173 -0.26 -10.75 -8.62
CA LEU A 173 -0.88 -9.48 -8.24
C LEU A 173 -1.84 -8.99 -9.33
N PHE A 174 -1.38 -9.00 -10.58
CA PHE A 174 -2.14 -8.47 -11.72
C PHE A 174 -3.20 -9.42 -12.26
N GLY A 175 -3.04 -10.74 -12.06
CA GLY A 175 -3.97 -11.74 -12.60
C GLY A 175 -5.39 -11.65 -12.05
N GLY A 176 -5.55 -11.14 -10.84
CA GLY A 176 -6.87 -10.94 -10.21
C GLY A 176 -7.45 -9.53 -10.33
N LEU A 177 -6.77 -8.60 -11.03
CA LEU A 177 -7.11 -7.18 -11.01
C LEU A 177 -8.49 -6.90 -11.60
N SER A 178 -8.84 -7.50 -12.73
CA SER A 178 -10.11 -7.29 -13.44
C SER A 178 -11.35 -7.68 -12.62
N TRP A 179 -11.19 -8.63 -11.71
CA TRP A 179 -12.26 -9.11 -10.81
C TRP A 179 -12.09 -8.62 -9.37
N SER A 180 -11.16 -7.69 -9.16
CA SER A 180 -10.82 -7.21 -7.82
C SER A 180 -11.99 -6.46 -7.19
N LEU A 181 -12.45 -6.95 -6.06
CA LEU A 181 -13.42 -6.25 -5.21
C LEU A 181 -12.89 -4.85 -4.81
N GLN A 182 -11.59 -4.71 -4.63
CA GLN A 182 -10.95 -3.43 -4.33
C GLN A 182 -11.17 -2.41 -5.45
N GLY A 183 -10.93 -2.79 -6.70
CA GLY A 183 -11.11 -1.89 -7.84
C GLY A 183 -12.56 -1.39 -7.97
N ARG A 184 -13.54 -2.27 -7.71
CA ARG A 184 -14.96 -1.91 -7.73
C ARG A 184 -15.34 -0.95 -6.60
N ILE A 185 -14.90 -1.24 -5.38
CA ILE A 185 -15.12 -0.37 -4.21
C ILE A 185 -14.47 1.00 -4.47
N TYR A 186 -13.25 1.01 -4.95
CA TYR A 186 -12.52 2.26 -5.19
C TYR A 186 -13.17 3.12 -6.27
N ARG A 187 -13.74 2.49 -7.31
CA ARG A 187 -14.50 3.22 -8.33
C ARG A 187 -15.71 3.90 -7.72
N ILE A 188 -16.52 3.19 -6.92
CA ILE A 188 -17.69 3.76 -6.23
C ILE A 188 -17.29 4.96 -5.38
N LEU A 189 -16.24 4.79 -4.56
CA LEU A 189 -15.74 5.85 -3.68
C LEU A 189 -15.21 7.06 -4.47
N ALA A 190 -14.49 6.84 -5.55
CA ALA A 190 -13.93 7.90 -6.38
C ALA A 190 -15.00 8.67 -7.14
N GLU A 191 -16.00 7.99 -7.72
CA GLU A 191 -17.12 8.62 -8.43
C GLU A 191 -17.96 9.48 -7.48
N ASP A 192 -18.24 8.97 -6.28
CA ASP A 192 -18.98 9.74 -5.28
C ASP A 192 -18.16 10.92 -4.74
N TYR A 193 -16.86 10.73 -4.46
CA TYR A 193 -15.97 11.81 -4.03
C TYR A 193 -15.90 12.94 -5.06
N ILE A 194 -15.73 12.61 -6.33
CA ILE A 194 -15.70 13.60 -7.42
C ILE A 194 -17.02 14.38 -7.46
N ARG A 195 -18.14 13.68 -7.38
CA ARG A 195 -19.47 14.29 -7.42
C ARG A 195 -19.75 15.19 -6.21
N THR A 196 -19.42 14.72 -4.99
CA THR A 196 -19.89 15.37 -3.75
C THR A 196 -18.88 16.37 -3.17
N VAL A 197 -17.58 16.11 -3.33
CA VAL A 197 -16.53 16.93 -2.72
C VAL A 197 -15.88 17.87 -3.76
N VAL A 198 -15.59 17.34 -4.95
CA VAL A 198 -14.99 18.16 -6.03
C VAL A 198 -16.04 19.00 -6.74
N GLY A 199 -17.31 18.57 -6.72
CA GLY A 199 -18.43 19.27 -7.36
C GLY A 199 -18.46 19.17 -8.88
N SER A 200 -17.66 18.28 -9.47
CA SER A 200 -17.65 18.03 -10.91
C SER A 200 -18.54 16.85 -11.24
N MET A 201 -19.56 17.09 -12.07
CA MET A 201 -20.48 16.05 -12.54
C MET A 201 -19.94 15.29 -13.77
N ASN A 202 -18.88 15.80 -14.41
CA ASN A 202 -18.46 15.35 -15.75
C ASN A 202 -17.15 14.56 -15.81
N ASN A 203 -16.55 14.23 -14.68
CA ASN A 203 -15.29 13.50 -14.63
C ASN A 203 -15.52 12.00 -14.34
N PRO A 204 -15.85 11.19 -15.35
CA PRO A 204 -16.06 9.76 -15.12
C PRO A 204 -14.74 9.10 -14.70
N VAL A 205 -14.83 8.15 -13.77
CA VAL A 205 -13.70 7.29 -13.46
C VAL A 205 -13.54 6.27 -14.60
N LYS A 206 -12.51 6.48 -15.41
CA LYS A 206 -12.27 5.67 -16.61
C LYS A 206 -11.52 4.39 -16.32
N GLY A 207 -10.63 4.42 -15.32
CA GLY A 207 -9.82 3.25 -15.09
C GLY A 207 -9.07 3.24 -13.76
N PHE A 208 -8.30 2.19 -13.62
CA PHE A 208 -7.51 1.87 -12.44
C PHE A 208 -6.07 1.55 -12.88
N ILE A 209 -5.10 2.22 -12.27
CA ILE A 209 -3.68 1.97 -12.49
C ILE A 209 -3.16 1.25 -11.25
N LEU A 210 -2.60 0.07 -11.44
CA LEU A 210 -1.94 -0.68 -10.38
C LEU A 210 -0.44 -0.67 -10.60
N ASP A 211 0.27 -0.05 -9.67
CA ASP A 211 1.72 -0.07 -9.62
C ASP A 211 2.19 -1.20 -8.72
N GLY A 212 3.00 -2.09 -9.27
CA GLY A 212 3.51 -3.24 -8.54
C GLY A 212 5.03 -3.21 -8.39
N ILE A 213 5.51 -3.52 -7.18
CA ILE A 213 6.93 -3.73 -6.91
C ILE A 213 7.13 -5.02 -6.11
N ILE A 214 8.11 -5.82 -6.52
CA ILE A 214 8.52 -6.99 -5.74
C ILE A 214 9.44 -6.53 -4.61
N THR A 215 9.10 -6.90 -3.38
CA THR A 215 9.96 -6.66 -2.22
C THR A 215 11.14 -7.60 -2.25
N PRO A 216 12.40 -7.12 -2.28
CA PRO A 216 13.56 -7.98 -2.25
C PRO A 216 13.62 -8.81 -0.98
N GLY A 217 13.76 -10.14 -1.14
CA GLY A 217 13.90 -11.07 0.00
C GLY A 217 15.27 -11.02 0.70
N ILE A 218 16.19 -10.16 0.23
CA ILE A 218 17.53 -10.03 0.80
C ILE A 218 17.49 -9.38 2.18
N LYS A 219 18.32 -9.91 3.08
CA LYS A 219 18.49 -9.41 4.45
C LYS A 219 19.92 -8.93 4.63
N LEU A 220 20.10 -8.05 5.61
CA LEU A 220 21.44 -7.65 6.07
C LEU A 220 22.24 -8.89 6.47
N CYS A 221 23.49 -9.00 6.02
CA CYS A 221 24.33 -10.16 6.25
C CYS A 221 25.83 -9.80 6.30
N LYS A 222 26.67 -10.79 6.64
CA LYS A 222 28.13 -10.62 6.74
C LYS A 222 28.81 -10.11 5.46
N ALA A 223 28.19 -10.35 4.28
CA ALA A 223 28.70 -9.80 3.04
C ALA A 223 28.61 -8.26 3.03
N ASP A 224 27.60 -7.68 3.67
CA ASP A 224 27.46 -6.23 3.77
C ASP A 224 28.55 -5.60 4.65
N GLU A 225 28.99 -6.30 5.71
CA GLU A 225 30.13 -5.88 6.55
C GLU A 225 31.44 -5.86 5.75
N LYS A 226 31.66 -6.85 4.88
CA LYS A 226 32.82 -6.93 3.97
C LYS A 226 32.77 -5.80 2.96
N ASN A 227 31.62 -5.65 2.28
CA ASN A 227 31.42 -4.61 1.28
C ASN A 227 31.54 -3.21 1.88
N ALA A 228 31.04 -2.99 3.10
CA ALA A 228 31.17 -1.73 3.81
C ALA A 228 32.62 -1.31 4.03
N LYS A 229 33.48 -2.25 4.40
CA LYS A 229 34.92 -2.02 4.56
C LYS A 229 35.60 -1.69 3.22
N GLU A 230 35.27 -2.45 2.18
CA GLU A 230 35.80 -2.25 0.83
C GLU A 230 35.36 -0.91 0.23
N TRP A 231 34.09 -0.57 0.36
CA TRP A 231 33.50 0.65 -0.19
C TRP A 231 33.62 1.87 0.74
N LYS A 232 34.24 1.71 1.90
CA LYS A 232 34.44 2.79 2.91
C LYS A 232 33.12 3.50 3.26
N CYS A 233 32.06 2.73 3.51
CA CYS A 233 30.74 3.22 3.88
C CYS A 233 30.16 2.46 5.08
N SER A 234 28.99 2.82 5.56
CA SER A 234 28.32 2.06 6.63
C SER A 234 27.80 0.71 6.10
N VAL A 235 27.58 -0.24 7.01
CA VAL A 235 27.02 -1.57 6.68
C VAL A 235 25.64 -1.43 6.08
N GLU A 236 24.84 -0.50 6.61
CA GLU A 236 23.51 -0.16 6.10
C GLU A 236 23.59 0.36 4.66
N THR A 237 24.54 1.25 4.37
CA THR A 237 24.75 1.78 3.01
C THR A 237 25.14 0.67 2.03
N ALA A 238 26.03 -0.26 2.46
CA ALA A 238 26.40 -1.40 1.64
C ALA A 238 25.20 -2.32 1.36
N TYR A 239 24.36 -2.58 2.37
CA TYR A 239 23.14 -3.34 2.22
C TYR A 239 22.16 -2.67 1.24
N LEU A 240 21.95 -1.34 1.36
CA LEU A 240 21.00 -0.60 0.49
C LEU A 240 21.47 -0.58 -0.97
N ARG A 241 22.78 -0.45 -1.24
CA ARG A 241 23.34 -0.62 -2.59
C ARG A 241 23.01 -1.99 -3.16
N ARG A 242 23.14 -3.05 -2.36
CA ARG A 242 22.79 -4.41 -2.78
C ARG A 242 21.28 -4.58 -3.02
N VAL A 243 20.43 -3.84 -2.30
CA VAL A 243 18.99 -3.77 -2.59
C VAL A 243 18.74 -3.15 -3.97
N GLU A 244 19.41 -2.05 -4.30
CA GLU A 244 19.31 -1.39 -5.59
C GLU A 244 19.83 -2.28 -6.75
N GLU A 245 21.01 -2.88 -6.57
CA GLU A 245 21.62 -3.81 -7.53
C GLU A 245 20.73 -5.04 -7.77
N TRP A 246 20.00 -5.48 -6.75
CA TRP A 246 19.05 -6.59 -6.90
C TRP A 246 17.98 -6.26 -7.94
N TYR A 247 17.43 -5.05 -7.95
CA TYR A 247 16.43 -4.67 -8.96
C TYR A 247 17.01 -4.68 -10.37
N VAL A 248 18.21 -4.13 -10.55
CA VAL A 248 18.90 -4.15 -11.84
C VAL A 248 19.14 -5.58 -12.30
N SER A 249 19.70 -6.44 -11.46
CA SER A 249 19.99 -7.83 -11.80
C SER A 249 18.74 -8.67 -12.03
N TYR A 250 17.66 -8.40 -11.31
CA TYR A 250 16.38 -9.10 -11.46
C TYR A 250 15.73 -8.77 -12.82
N GLU A 251 15.77 -7.53 -13.25
CA GLU A 251 15.23 -7.11 -14.53
C GLU A 251 16.03 -7.69 -15.71
N VAL A 252 17.35 -7.67 -15.61
CA VAL A 252 18.23 -8.29 -16.63
C VAL A 252 17.95 -9.79 -16.77
N LYS A 253 17.81 -10.52 -15.66
CA LYS A 253 17.44 -11.94 -15.71
C LYS A 253 16.07 -12.17 -16.33
N ALA A 254 15.08 -11.32 -16.02
CA ALA A 254 13.74 -11.43 -16.58
C ALA A 254 13.70 -11.18 -18.11
N GLU A 255 14.63 -10.38 -18.64
CA GLU A 255 14.79 -10.19 -20.08
C GLU A 255 15.41 -11.40 -20.78
N PHE A 256 16.32 -12.11 -20.11
CA PHE A 256 16.98 -13.31 -20.65
C PHE A 256 16.17 -14.60 -20.46
N ASP A 257 15.41 -14.72 -19.38
CA ASP A 257 14.53 -15.85 -19.11
C ASP A 257 13.17 -15.66 -19.77
N ASN A 258 13.04 -16.06 -21.03
CA ASN A 258 11.74 -16.10 -21.75
C ASN A 258 10.65 -16.96 -21.07
N LYS A 259 10.95 -17.60 -19.95
CA LYS A 259 10.03 -18.44 -19.17
C LYS A 259 9.40 -17.74 -17.96
N ALA A 260 9.95 -16.65 -17.51
CA ALA A 260 9.40 -15.92 -16.37
C ALA A 260 9.09 -14.49 -16.79
N ASN A 261 7.86 -14.23 -17.19
CA ASN A 261 7.28 -12.89 -17.35
C ASN A 261 7.18 -12.15 -15.99
N THR A 262 8.21 -12.24 -15.17
CA THR A 262 8.24 -11.68 -13.82
C THR A 262 9.20 -10.50 -13.78
N LYS A 263 8.69 -9.35 -14.17
CA LYS A 263 9.36 -8.08 -13.92
C LYS A 263 9.32 -7.76 -12.42
N ALA A 264 10.39 -7.16 -11.88
CA ALA A 264 10.42 -6.72 -10.49
C ALA A 264 9.54 -5.50 -10.26
N LEU A 265 9.31 -4.74 -11.32
CA LEU A 265 8.50 -3.51 -11.33
C LEU A 265 7.57 -3.56 -12.53
N ASP A 266 6.32 -3.24 -12.32
CA ASP A 266 5.33 -3.12 -13.38
C ASP A 266 4.26 -2.09 -13.00
N SER A 267 3.66 -1.47 -14.02
CA SER A 267 2.50 -0.60 -13.91
C SER A 267 1.49 -1.00 -14.97
N LYS A 268 0.28 -1.34 -14.55
CA LYS A 268 -0.81 -1.77 -15.44
C LYS A 268 -2.03 -0.89 -15.25
N ALA A 269 -2.55 -0.40 -16.37
CA ALA A 269 -3.82 0.31 -16.42
C ALA A 269 -4.95 -0.64 -16.83
N MET A 270 -6.08 -0.54 -16.16
CA MET A 270 -7.30 -1.25 -16.48
C MET A 270 -8.42 -0.25 -16.71
N LEU A 271 -9.09 -0.39 -17.84
CA LEU A 271 -10.31 0.36 -18.16
C LEU A 271 -11.52 -0.33 -17.52
N PHE A 272 -12.36 0.44 -16.87
CA PHE A 272 -13.66 -0.04 -16.42
C PHE A 272 -14.63 -0.01 -17.61
N THR A 273 -14.83 -1.17 -18.26
CA THR A 273 -15.68 -1.29 -19.45
C THR A 273 -17.13 -1.59 -19.12
N GLU A 274 -17.42 -2.04 -17.90
CA GLU A 274 -18.79 -2.40 -17.49
C GLU A 274 -19.30 -1.45 -16.40
N PRO A 275 -20.60 -1.07 -16.45
CA PRO A 275 -21.23 -0.37 -15.34
C PRO A 275 -21.19 -1.29 -14.10
N LEU A 276 -20.85 -0.72 -12.95
CA LEU A 276 -20.80 -1.45 -11.66
C LEU A 276 -22.19 -1.77 -11.10
N TYR A 277 -23.22 -1.23 -11.74
CA TYR A 277 -24.62 -1.39 -11.35
C TYR A 277 -25.39 -2.03 -12.50
N PRO A 278 -26.31 -2.98 -12.20
CA PRO A 278 -27.31 -3.41 -13.15
C PRO A 278 -28.25 -2.26 -13.50
#